data_831da040285007bb765ed5e9d259ce10
#
_entry.id   831da040285007bb765ed5e9d259ce10
#
_cell.length_a   1.000
_cell.length_b   1.000
_cell.length_c   1.000
_cell.angle_alpha   90.00
_cell.angle_beta   90.00
_cell.angle_gamma   90.00
#
_symmetry.space_group_name_H-M   'P 1'
#
loop_
_entity.id
_entity.type
_entity.pdbx_description
1 polymer ?
#
loop_
_entity_poly.entity_id
_entity_poly.type
_entity_poly.pdbx_seq_one_letter_code
_entity_poly.pdbx_strand_id
1 'polypeptide(L)'
;MEEKLFERAKKFLKEAEDDIKKGFFDLAAFHLEQSLQLLLKAILAKKVGYFSKTHSLEILKEEIKKVEPKIFRLLEKNKIILANLERAYIGARYLPFEYSKEEVEEMLKFVKKVF
;
A
#
# COMPACT_ATOMS: atom_id res chain seq x y z
N MET A 1 8.27 4.37 -17.08
CA MET A 1 6.96 4.25 -16.43
C MET A 1 7.04 3.75 -15.00
N GLU A 2 7.71 2.61 -14.79
CA GLU A 2 7.84 2.04 -13.44
C GLU A 2 8.59 2.97 -12.48
N GLU A 3 9.54 3.73 -12.98
CA GLU A 3 10.30 4.67 -12.16
C GLU A 3 9.42 5.76 -11.55
N LYS A 4 8.49 6.27 -12.32
CA LYS A 4 7.55 7.30 -11.84
C LYS A 4 6.59 6.74 -10.81
N LEU A 5 6.14 5.50 -11.01
CA LEU A 5 5.27 4.82 -10.05
C LEU A 5 6.02 4.60 -8.72
N PHE A 6 7.26 4.14 -8.81
CA PHE A 6 8.08 3.89 -7.64
C PHE A 6 8.36 5.18 -6.87
N GLU A 7 8.73 6.25 -7.57
CA GLU A 7 8.98 7.55 -6.94
C GLU A 7 7.72 8.09 -6.27
N ARG A 8 6.57 7.92 -6.90
CA ARG A 8 5.30 8.36 -6.31
C ARG A 8 4.95 7.51 -5.09
N ALA A 9 5.22 6.21 -5.13
CA ALA A 9 5.02 5.33 -3.98
C ALA A 9 5.85 5.81 -2.78
N LYS A 10 7.10 6.20 -3.00
CA LYS A 10 7.96 6.72 -1.95
C LYS A 10 7.45 8.04 -1.38
N LYS A 11 6.90 8.90 -2.22
CA LYS A 11 6.32 10.17 -1.76
C LYS A 11 5.11 9.94 -0.87
N PHE A 12 4.26 9.01 -1.23
CA PHE A 12 3.11 8.66 -0.38
C PHE A 12 3.57 8.06 0.95
N LEU A 13 4.63 7.26 0.94
CA LEU A 13 5.18 6.71 2.18
C LEU A 13 5.65 7.84 3.10
N LYS A 14 6.34 8.82 2.55
CA LYS A 14 6.81 9.99 3.29
C LYS A 14 5.64 10.79 3.87
N GLU A 15 4.60 11.00 3.06
CA GLU A 15 3.40 11.69 3.51
C GLU A 15 2.75 10.95 4.69
N ALA A 16 2.70 9.63 4.62
CA ALA A 16 2.13 8.82 5.71
C ALA A 16 2.94 9.01 7.00
N GLU A 17 4.25 9.04 6.92
CA GLU A 17 5.10 9.27 8.08
C GLU A 17 4.84 10.63 8.71
N ASP A 18 4.68 11.65 7.87
CA ASP A 18 4.36 13.00 8.34
C ASP A 18 2.97 13.07 8.96
N ASP A 19 1.98 12.39 8.36
CA ASP A 19 0.63 12.31 8.91
C ASP A 19 0.62 11.70 10.31
N ILE A 20 1.40 10.64 10.52
CA ILE A 20 1.48 9.99 11.83
C ILE A 20 2.01 10.97 12.87
N LYS A 21 3.04 11.73 12.53
CA LYS A 21 3.61 12.74 13.43
C LYS A 21 2.60 13.83 13.81
N LYS A 22 1.68 14.13 12.89
CA LYS A 22 0.65 15.14 13.12
C LYS A 22 -0.62 14.57 13.77
N GLY A 23 -0.69 13.26 13.96
CA GLY A 23 -1.87 12.61 14.51
C GLY A 23 -3.00 12.44 13.49
N PHE A 24 -2.71 12.55 12.20
CA PHE A 24 -3.69 12.38 11.13
C PHE A 24 -3.71 10.91 10.69
N PHE A 25 -4.26 10.05 11.54
CA PHE A 25 -4.14 8.60 11.35
C PHE A 25 -4.96 8.05 10.19
N ASP A 26 -6.12 8.63 9.94
CA ASP A 26 -6.95 8.24 8.79
C ASP A 26 -6.24 8.58 7.47
N LEU A 27 -5.65 9.77 7.37
CA LEU A 27 -4.87 10.16 6.20
C LEU A 27 -3.62 9.30 6.05
N ALA A 28 -2.97 8.97 7.17
CA ALA A 28 -1.81 8.09 7.15
C ALA A 28 -2.16 6.74 6.54
N ALA A 29 -3.28 6.14 6.96
CA ALA A 29 -3.73 4.86 6.43
C ALA A 29 -4.00 4.96 4.92
N PHE A 30 -4.65 6.03 4.49
CA PHE A 30 -4.91 6.25 3.07
C PHE A 30 -3.61 6.37 2.26
N HIS A 31 -2.67 7.17 2.74
CA HIS A 31 -1.40 7.34 2.04
C HIS A 31 -0.55 6.07 2.03
N LEU A 32 -0.65 5.25 3.08
CA LEU A 32 0.02 3.95 3.10
C LEU A 32 -0.58 3.00 2.07
N GLU A 33 -1.90 3.01 1.94
CA GLU A 33 -2.57 2.21 0.91
C GLU A 33 -2.12 2.65 -0.49
N GLN A 34 -2.10 3.95 -0.74
CA GLN A 34 -1.66 4.48 -2.02
C GLN A 34 -0.20 4.13 -2.31
N SER A 35 0.65 4.21 -1.29
CA SER A 35 2.06 3.87 -1.41
C SER A 35 2.22 2.41 -1.83
N LEU A 36 1.56 1.49 -1.13
CA LEU A 36 1.65 0.07 -1.45
C LEU A 36 1.07 -0.24 -2.83
N GLN A 37 -0.09 0.32 -3.14
CA GLN A 37 -0.72 0.11 -4.45
C GLN A 37 0.23 0.50 -5.59
N LEU A 38 0.83 1.69 -5.51
CA LEU A 38 1.75 2.15 -6.54
C LEU A 38 3.03 1.35 -6.59
N LEU A 39 3.52 0.89 -5.44
CA LEU A 39 4.71 0.04 -5.39
C LEU A 39 4.46 -1.29 -6.11
N LEU A 40 3.34 -1.94 -5.84
CA LEU A 40 3.00 -3.21 -6.50
C LEU A 40 2.84 -3.01 -7.99
N LYS A 41 2.21 -1.91 -8.40
CA LYS A 41 2.09 -1.57 -9.83
C LYS A 41 3.45 -1.31 -10.47
N ALA A 42 4.37 -0.67 -9.76
CA ALA A 42 5.72 -0.43 -10.25
C ALA A 42 6.46 -1.75 -10.49
N ILE A 43 6.33 -2.69 -9.56
CA ILE A 43 6.95 -4.00 -9.69
C ILE A 43 6.40 -4.75 -10.91
N LEU A 44 5.08 -4.73 -11.09
CA LEU A 44 4.44 -5.37 -12.24
C LEU A 44 4.89 -4.73 -13.55
N ALA A 45 4.91 -3.40 -13.61
CA ALA A 45 5.37 -2.68 -14.80
C ALA A 45 6.81 -3.05 -15.16
N LYS A 46 7.67 -3.18 -14.16
CA LYS A 46 9.06 -3.55 -14.38
C LYS A 46 9.22 -4.99 -14.86
N LYS A 47 8.44 -5.92 -14.27
CA LYS A 47 8.59 -7.36 -14.54
C LYS A 47 7.88 -7.81 -15.81
N VAL A 48 6.69 -7.29 -16.10
CA VAL A 48 5.87 -7.73 -17.24
C VAL A 48 5.53 -6.62 -18.23
N GLY A 49 5.97 -5.40 -17.98
CA GLY A 49 5.78 -4.28 -18.91
C GLY A 49 4.44 -3.57 -18.82
N TYR A 50 3.53 -4.04 -18.00
CA TYR A 50 2.24 -3.37 -17.79
C TYR A 50 1.70 -3.71 -16.41
N PHE A 51 0.64 -3.00 -16.01
CA PHE A 51 -0.04 -3.27 -14.75
C PHE A 51 -1.53 -3.01 -14.92
N SER A 52 -2.32 -3.70 -14.12
CA SER A 52 -3.78 -3.54 -14.08
C SER A 52 -4.13 -2.15 -13.54
N LYS A 53 -5.25 -1.59 -14.01
CA LYS A 53 -5.77 -0.31 -13.51
C LYS A 53 -6.58 -0.48 -12.22
N THR A 54 -6.62 -1.69 -11.68
CA THR A 54 -7.37 -1.96 -10.46
C THR A 54 -6.84 -1.14 -9.28
N HIS A 55 -7.73 -0.87 -8.33
CA HIS A 55 -7.37 -0.29 -7.05
C HIS A 55 -7.36 -1.34 -5.94
N SER A 56 -7.62 -2.60 -6.28
CA SER A 56 -7.67 -3.70 -5.33
C SER A 56 -6.27 -4.24 -5.04
N LEU A 57 -5.85 -4.13 -3.79
CA LEU A 57 -4.58 -4.72 -3.34
C LEU A 57 -4.62 -6.24 -3.47
N GLU A 58 -5.80 -6.85 -3.25
CA GLU A 58 -5.96 -8.29 -3.39
C GLU A 58 -5.70 -8.76 -4.81
N ILE A 59 -6.23 -8.05 -5.81
CA ILE A 59 -5.99 -8.37 -7.21
C ILE A 59 -4.51 -8.19 -7.55
N LEU A 60 -3.89 -7.10 -7.09
CA LEU A 60 -2.47 -6.84 -7.32
C LEU A 60 -1.62 -7.93 -6.69
N LYS A 61 -1.98 -8.39 -5.48
CA LYS A 61 -1.30 -9.49 -4.82
C LYS A 61 -1.29 -10.74 -5.69
N GLU A 62 -2.45 -11.09 -6.27
CA GLU A 62 -2.55 -12.28 -7.12
C GLU A 62 -1.73 -12.13 -8.40
N GLU A 63 -1.67 -10.93 -8.96
CA GLU A 63 -0.81 -10.67 -10.12
C GLU A 63 0.68 -10.78 -9.78
N ILE A 64 1.06 -10.27 -8.59
CA ILE A 64 2.44 -10.33 -8.09
C ILE A 64 2.89 -11.79 -7.87
N LYS A 65 1.99 -12.67 -7.50
CA LYS A 65 2.27 -14.08 -7.22
C LYS A 65 3.09 -14.73 -8.34
N LYS A 66 2.78 -14.39 -9.58
CA LYS A 66 3.39 -15.01 -10.76
C LYS A 66 4.81 -14.51 -11.06
N VAL A 67 5.15 -13.32 -10.60
CA VAL A 67 6.39 -12.66 -11.01
C VAL A 67 7.33 -12.38 -9.86
N GLU A 68 6.82 -12.31 -8.64
CA GLU A 68 7.63 -12.01 -7.45
C GLU A 68 7.10 -12.79 -6.25
N PRO A 69 7.35 -14.12 -6.22
CA PRO A 69 6.77 -14.98 -5.16
C PRO A 69 7.14 -14.57 -3.73
N LYS A 70 8.31 -13.98 -3.53
CA LYS A 70 8.71 -13.53 -2.19
C LYS A 70 7.80 -12.42 -1.68
N ILE A 71 7.47 -11.49 -2.55
CA ILE A 71 6.57 -10.39 -2.19
C ILE A 71 5.16 -10.94 -1.96
N PHE A 72 4.70 -11.85 -2.82
CA PHE A 72 3.41 -12.48 -2.62
C PHE A 72 3.32 -13.13 -1.25
N ARG A 73 4.35 -13.89 -0.84
CA ARG A 73 4.35 -14.56 0.47
C ARG A 73 4.30 -13.56 1.62
N LEU A 74 5.00 -12.44 1.48
CA LEU A 74 4.98 -11.37 2.49
C LEU A 74 3.57 -10.78 2.60
N LEU A 75 2.92 -10.51 1.47
CA LEU A 75 1.56 -9.98 1.45
C LEU A 75 0.56 -10.98 2.05
N GLU A 76 0.69 -12.25 1.68
CA GLU A 76 -0.19 -13.32 2.17
C GLU A 76 -0.05 -13.52 3.67
N LYS A 77 1.18 -13.49 4.16
CA LYS A 77 1.48 -13.63 5.59
C LYS A 77 0.88 -12.49 6.41
N ASN A 78 0.69 -11.33 5.80
CA ASN A 78 0.15 -10.13 6.45
C ASN A 78 -1.21 -9.75 5.88
N LYS A 79 -2.01 -10.73 5.49
CA LYS A 79 -3.28 -10.48 4.79
C LYS A 79 -4.30 -9.67 5.58
N ILE A 80 -4.25 -9.72 6.92
CA ILE A 80 -5.14 -8.92 7.75
C ILE A 80 -4.78 -7.43 7.65
N ILE A 81 -3.48 -7.12 7.71
CA ILE A 81 -3.02 -5.73 7.53
C ILE A 81 -3.33 -5.26 6.10
N LEU A 82 -3.14 -6.13 5.13
CA LEU A 82 -3.44 -5.82 3.74
C LEU A 82 -4.92 -5.47 3.55
N ALA A 83 -5.80 -6.27 4.13
CA ALA A 83 -7.24 -6.01 4.06
C ALA A 83 -7.60 -4.69 4.73
N ASN A 84 -6.97 -4.38 5.86
CA ASN A 84 -7.19 -3.13 6.58
C ASN A 84 -6.73 -1.93 5.75
N LEU A 85 -5.60 -2.06 5.05
CA LEU A 85 -5.12 -1.03 4.12
C LEU A 85 -6.10 -0.83 2.96
N GLU A 86 -6.61 -1.91 2.39
CA GLU A 86 -7.55 -1.81 1.26
C GLU A 86 -8.81 -1.05 1.66
N ARG A 87 -9.29 -1.25 2.89
CA ARG A 87 -10.44 -0.48 3.39
C ARG A 87 -10.13 1.01 3.51
N ALA A 88 -8.89 1.37 3.79
CA ALA A 88 -8.49 2.77 3.93
C ALA A 88 -8.65 3.55 2.62
N TYR A 89 -8.55 2.89 1.47
CA TYR A 89 -8.74 3.51 0.18
C TYR A 89 -10.15 4.13 0.06
N ILE A 90 -11.15 3.44 0.56
CA ILE A 90 -12.54 3.92 0.54
C ILE A 90 -12.83 4.77 1.78
N GLY A 91 -12.40 4.30 2.94
CA GLY A 91 -12.70 4.93 4.22
C GLY A 91 -12.26 6.37 4.33
N ALA A 92 -11.05 6.68 3.85
CA ALA A 92 -10.53 8.03 3.92
C ALA A 92 -11.29 9.03 3.07
N ARG A 93 -12.03 8.56 2.06
CA ARG A 93 -12.75 9.41 1.13
C ARG A 93 -14.22 9.56 1.46
N TYR A 94 -14.85 8.49 1.93
CA TYR A 94 -16.32 8.43 1.96
C TYR A 94 -16.89 8.04 3.30
N LEU A 95 -16.11 7.38 4.16
CA LEU A 95 -16.58 6.85 5.43
C LEU A 95 -15.66 7.29 6.56
N PRO A 96 -16.20 7.64 7.73
CA PRO A 96 -15.39 8.14 8.85
C PRO A 96 -14.72 6.99 9.61
N PHE A 97 -13.91 6.18 8.94
CA PHE A 97 -13.14 5.14 9.63
C PHE A 97 -12.07 5.80 10.50
N GLU A 98 -11.98 5.33 11.74
CA GLU A 98 -10.96 5.78 12.65
C GLU A 98 -9.88 4.72 12.77
N TYR A 99 -8.64 5.17 12.82
CA TYR A 99 -7.48 4.31 12.99
C TYR A 99 -6.72 4.77 14.22
N SER A 100 -6.23 3.80 15.02
CA SER A 100 -5.37 4.14 16.14
C SER A 100 -3.95 4.38 15.64
N LYS A 101 -3.15 5.03 16.47
CA LYS A 101 -1.73 5.24 16.18
C LYS A 101 -1.04 3.88 15.99
N GLU A 102 -1.36 2.92 16.85
CA GLU A 102 -0.76 1.59 16.80
C GLU A 102 -1.09 0.88 15.48
N GLU A 103 -2.33 1.00 15.02
CA GLU A 103 -2.73 0.40 13.73
C GLU A 103 -1.92 0.97 12.57
N VAL A 104 -1.82 2.31 12.49
CA VAL A 104 -1.11 2.92 11.34
C VAL A 104 0.40 2.70 11.45
N GLU A 105 0.95 2.59 12.64
CA GLU A 105 2.35 2.24 12.81
C GLU A 105 2.65 0.81 12.33
N GLU A 106 1.73 -0.12 12.58
CA GLU A 106 1.83 -1.49 12.06
C GLU A 106 1.75 -1.51 10.53
N MET A 107 0.83 -0.71 9.98
CA MET A 107 0.70 -0.57 8.53
C MET A 107 1.97 0.01 7.92
N LEU A 108 2.55 1.03 8.54
CA LEU A 108 3.79 1.65 8.08
C LEU A 108 4.93 0.63 8.05
N LYS A 109 5.08 -0.11 9.12
CA LYS A 109 6.09 -1.17 9.23
C LYS A 109 5.96 -2.18 8.12
N PHE A 110 4.72 -2.62 7.86
CA PHE A 110 4.43 -3.59 6.83
C PHE A 110 4.78 -3.05 5.44
N VAL A 111 4.30 -1.85 5.11
CA VAL A 111 4.57 -1.25 3.79
C VAL A 111 6.07 -1.07 3.58
N LYS A 112 6.81 -0.63 4.60
CA LYS A 112 8.27 -0.49 4.51
C LYS A 112 8.95 -1.82 4.21
N LYS A 113 8.44 -2.94 4.73
CA LYS A 113 9.01 -4.26 4.45
C LYS A 113 8.85 -4.65 2.98
N VAL A 114 7.77 -4.20 2.33
CA VAL A 114 7.54 -4.52 0.92
C VAL A 114 8.50 -3.71 0.04
N PHE A 115 8.84 -2.49 0.46
CA PHE A 115 9.85 -1.72 -0.24
C PHE A 115 11.22 -2.39 -0.11
#